data_32960f0348ebd550911596d394e11a0a
#
_entry.id   32960f0348ebd550911596d394e11a0a
#
_cell.length_a   1.000
_cell.length_b   1.000
_cell.length_c   1.000
_cell.angle_alpha   90.00
_cell.angle_beta   90.00
_cell.angle_gamma   90.00
#
_symmetry.space_group_name_H-M   'P 1'
#
loop_
_entity.id
_entity.type
_entity.pdbx_description
1 polymer ?
#
loop_
_entity_poly.entity_id
_entity_poly.type
_entity_poly.pdbx_seq_one_letter_code
_entity_poly.pdbx_strand_id
1 'polypeptide(L)'
;YDYNGSAWVQVGADIDGEDVGDASGFSVSISSDGSRVAIGAPSNNGAASDAGHVRVYSLPGEVYKYTWDVDSGSTPPSGIYYATVSGTAAASGGAYSGTQSLTFTLDTSAPTVTLTDTDSDNVVNVSQVVTITAIFSETMAATPTISITGIVTNVIMTPIAGTTSYTYRWDTSSGTLTTGNYTATVSGTDLIGNPYVAGTQSITFRVDTTSPTLTITTPSGPKVSNSSLVVTLTYDEAVTGLTTNTAQF
;
A
#
# COMPACT_ATOMS: atom_id res chain seq x y z
N TYR A 1 14.39 24.97 23.43
CA TYR A 1 13.53 23.82 23.14
C TYR A 1 13.24 23.79 21.65
N ASP A 2 13.27 22.60 21.06
CA ASP A 2 12.89 22.34 19.68
C ASP A 2 11.62 21.51 19.66
N TYR A 3 10.71 21.78 18.70
CA TYR A 3 9.46 21.04 18.56
C TYR A 3 9.64 19.90 17.56
N ASN A 4 9.60 18.66 18.04
CA ASN A 4 9.84 17.47 17.21
C ASN A 4 8.61 16.95 16.45
N GLY A 5 7.52 17.75 16.43
CA GLY A 5 6.23 17.36 15.82
C GLY A 5 5.19 16.85 16.83
N SER A 6 5.59 16.51 18.06
CA SER A 6 4.68 16.05 19.13
C SER A 6 4.94 16.71 20.48
N ALA A 7 6.19 17.09 20.77
CA ALA A 7 6.60 17.69 22.03
C ALA A 7 7.74 18.68 21.85
N TRP A 8 7.90 19.59 22.83
CA TRP A 8 9.06 20.46 22.96
C TRP A 8 10.19 19.69 23.66
N VAL A 9 11.34 19.59 23.03
CA VAL A 9 12.53 18.90 23.56
C VAL A 9 13.58 19.95 23.89
N GLN A 10 14.18 19.84 25.07
CA GLN A 10 15.26 20.74 25.49
C GLN A 10 16.49 20.60 24.57
N VAL A 11 17.05 21.73 24.15
CA VAL A 11 18.27 21.79 23.34
C VAL A 11 19.37 22.37 24.20
N GLY A 12 20.41 21.57 24.46
CA GLY A 12 21.53 21.96 25.30
C GLY A 12 21.25 21.84 26.80
N ALA A 13 22.19 22.35 27.62
CA ALA A 13 22.07 22.40 29.07
C ALA A 13 21.33 23.65 29.52
N ASP A 14 20.88 23.67 30.78
CA ASP A 14 20.34 24.87 31.42
C ASP A 14 21.37 25.99 31.44
N ILE A 15 20.91 27.23 31.34
CA ILE A 15 21.74 28.43 31.46
C ILE A 15 21.47 29.01 32.83
N ASP A 16 22.33 28.65 33.78
CA ASP A 16 22.22 29.13 35.18
C ASP A 16 22.77 30.53 35.37
N GLY A 17 22.26 31.23 36.41
CA GLY A 17 22.85 32.46 36.90
C GLY A 17 24.20 32.21 37.56
N GLU A 18 25.00 33.30 37.81
CA GLU A 18 26.30 33.19 38.51
C GLU A 18 26.13 33.00 40.00
N ASP A 19 25.26 33.85 40.62
CA ASP A 19 25.03 33.83 42.06
C ASP A 19 23.57 33.94 42.40
N VAL A 20 23.25 33.52 43.63
CA VAL A 20 21.92 33.67 44.21
C VAL A 20 21.63 35.16 44.44
N GLY A 21 20.52 35.62 43.86
CA GLY A 21 20.08 36.99 43.99
C GLY A 21 20.37 37.89 42.80
N ASP A 22 21.16 37.45 41.85
CA ASP A 22 21.51 38.18 40.61
C ASP A 22 20.31 38.47 39.69
N ALA A 23 19.20 37.84 39.93
CA ALA A 23 17.99 37.90 39.10
C ALA A 23 18.28 37.60 37.63
N SER A 24 19.15 36.60 37.37
CA SER A 24 19.42 36.09 35.99
C SER A 24 18.11 35.63 35.36
N GLY A 25 17.89 35.98 34.10
CA GLY A 25 16.64 35.69 33.41
C GLY A 25 15.57 36.77 33.54
N PHE A 26 15.84 37.88 34.23
CA PHE A 26 14.90 38.98 34.34
C PHE A 26 14.44 39.53 32.99
N SER A 27 15.36 39.57 32.03
CA SER A 27 15.06 39.82 30.62
C SER A 27 15.76 38.82 29.74
N VAL A 28 15.08 38.34 28.70
CA VAL A 28 15.64 37.39 27.73
C VAL A 28 15.27 37.87 26.35
N SER A 29 16.24 37.82 25.43
CA SER A 29 16.03 38.10 24.02
C SER A 29 16.81 37.09 23.17
N ILE A 30 16.22 36.66 22.05
CA ILE A 30 16.84 35.77 21.10
C ILE A 30 17.09 36.52 19.77
N SER A 31 18.22 36.23 19.13
CA SER A 31 18.50 36.76 17.80
C SER A 31 17.50 36.22 16.76
N SER A 32 17.28 37.00 15.70
CA SER A 32 16.32 36.63 14.64
C SER A 32 16.64 35.32 13.93
N ASP A 33 17.89 34.90 13.95
CA ASP A 33 18.40 33.63 13.41
C ASP A 33 18.38 32.47 14.41
N GLY A 34 17.99 32.76 15.67
CA GLY A 34 17.95 31.76 16.75
C GLY A 34 19.31 31.31 17.27
N SER A 35 20.43 31.87 16.80
CA SER A 35 21.78 31.42 17.14
C SER A 35 22.32 31.96 18.45
N ARG A 36 21.72 33.04 19.01
CA ARG A 36 22.19 33.70 20.21
C ARG A 36 21.03 34.05 21.14
N VAL A 37 21.27 33.91 22.43
CA VAL A 37 20.36 34.37 23.44
C VAL A 37 21.07 35.39 24.36
N ALA A 38 20.47 36.53 24.60
CA ALA A 38 20.93 37.51 25.57
C ALA A 38 20.07 37.39 26.83
N ILE A 39 20.71 37.32 28.00
CA ILE A 39 20.08 37.16 29.31
C ILE A 39 20.56 38.28 30.20
N GLY A 40 19.62 39.06 30.74
CA GLY A 40 19.87 40.13 31.67
C GLY A 40 19.76 39.67 33.13
N ALA A 41 20.70 40.14 33.96
CA ALA A 41 20.79 39.91 35.39
C ALA A 41 20.99 41.27 36.08
N PRO A 42 19.90 42.03 36.39
CA PRO A 42 20.00 43.41 36.83
C PRO A 42 20.63 43.58 38.20
N SER A 43 20.59 42.56 39.05
CA SER A 43 21.18 42.59 40.41
C SER A 43 22.55 41.90 40.48
N ASN A 44 23.21 41.63 39.36
CA ASN A 44 24.52 41.01 39.38
C ASN A 44 25.58 41.97 39.95
N ASN A 45 26.40 41.45 40.86
CA ASN A 45 27.37 42.19 41.65
C ASN A 45 28.82 42.14 41.06
N GLY A 46 29.01 41.68 39.83
CA GLY A 46 30.33 41.44 39.26
C GLY A 46 31.28 42.65 39.17
N ALA A 47 30.77 43.85 38.96
CA ALA A 47 31.56 45.08 38.90
C ALA A 47 31.38 45.96 40.13
N ALA A 48 30.19 46.01 40.71
CA ALA A 48 29.81 46.70 41.92
C ALA A 48 28.48 46.15 42.40
N SER A 49 28.04 46.52 43.65
CA SER A 49 26.74 46.10 44.15
C SER A 49 25.61 46.54 43.20
N ASP A 50 24.80 45.59 42.78
CA ASP A 50 23.69 45.76 41.85
C ASP A 50 24.04 46.49 40.53
N ALA A 51 25.25 46.30 40.04
CA ALA A 51 25.69 46.92 38.80
C ALA A 51 24.97 46.34 37.58
N GLY A 52 24.50 45.15 37.72
CA GLY A 52 23.81 44.38 36.68
C GLY A 52 24.72 44.01 35.49
N HIS A 53 24.36 42.99 34.77
CA HIS A 53 24.99 42.72 33.49
C HIS A 53 24.07 42.00 32.51
N VAL A 54 24.48 41.96 31.26
CA VAL A 54 23.84 41.14 30.20
C VAL A 54 24.88 40.14 29.67
N ARG A 55 24.51 38.87 29.62
CA ARG A 55 25.33 37.84 28.99
C ARG A 55 24.72 37.42 27.68
N VAL A 56 25.57 37.22 26.71
CA VAL A 56 25.19 36.69 25.39
C VAL A 56 25.79 35.30 25.24
N TYR A 57 24.92 34.33 25.07
CA TYR A 57 25.29 32.96 24.84
C TYR A 57 25.10 32.61 23.37
N SER A 58 26.03 31.89 22.78
CA SER A 58 25.83 31.23 21.50
C SER A 58 25.12 29.92 21.78
N LEU A 59 23.97 29.70 21.16
CA LEU A 59 23.33 28.42 21.24
C LEU A 59 24.14 27.39 20.45
N PRO A 60 24.31 26.15 20.95
CA PRO A 60 25.09 25.13 20.27
C PRO A 60 24.41 24.74 18.96
N GLY A 61 25.07 25.06 17.87
CA GLY A 61 24.74 24.56 16.55
C GLY A 61 23.66 25.37 15.82
N GLU A 62 24.00 25.97 14.70
CA GLU A 62 22.99 26.41 13.73
C GLU A 62 22.34 25.17 13.12
N VAL A 63 21.01 25.08 13.22
CA VAL A 63 20.22 24.00 12.61
C VAL A 63 19.76 24.45 11.24
N TYR A 64 20.30 23.83 10.23
CA TYR A 64 19.84 24.03 8.86
C TYR A 64 18.89 22.91 8.45
N LYS A 65 17.72 23.28 7.93
CA LYS A 65 16.72 22.35 7.42
C LYS A 65 16.58 22.53 5.92
N TYR A 66 16.76 21.44 5.22
CA TYR A 66 16.44 21.34 3.79
C TYR A 66 15.24 20.41 3.62
N THR A 67 14.22 20.86 2.90
CA THR A 67 13.06 20.05 2.53
C THR A 67 13.13 19.77 1.05
N TRP A 68 13.18 18.51 0.68
CA TRP A 68 13.02 18.07 -0.69
C TRP A 68 11.58 17.61 -0.89
N ASP A 69 10.88 18.33 -1.76
CA ASP A 69 9.52 17.97 -2.16
C ASP A 69 9.62 17.10 -3.43
N VAL A 70 9.33 15.81 -3.26
CA VAL A 70 9.39 14.83 -4.35
C VAL A 70 8.22 14.95 -5.34
N ASP A 71 7.17 15.73 -4.98
CA ASP A 71 5.98 15.94 -5.81
C ASP A 71 6.05 17.22 -6.65
N SER A 72 7.07 18.06 -6.47
CA SER A 72 7.16 19.40 -7.09
C SER A 72 7.56 19.36 -8.57
N GLY A 73 6.81 18.67 -9.41
CA GLY A 73 6.83 18.86 -10.86
C GLY A 73 7.43 17.76 -11.73
N SER A 74 8.25 16.86 -11.19
CA SER A 74 8.74 15.66 -11.89
C SER A 74 9.09 14.64 -10.84
N THR A 75 8.27 13.60 -10.72
CA THR A 75 8.53 12.50 -9.77
C THR A 75 9.87 11.84 -10.10
N PRO A 76 10.87 11.89 -9.21
CA PRO A 76 12.13 11.20 -9.44
C PRO A 76 11.91 9.70 -9.56
N PRO A 77 12.70 8.98 -10.36
CA PRO A 77 12.60 7.53 -10.46
C PRO A 77 12.92 6.85 -9.13
N SER A 78 12.39 5.65 -8.93
CA SER A 78 12.78 4.78 -7.79
C SER A 78 14.29 4.57 -7.80
N GLY A 79 14.91 4.66 -6.63
CA GLY A 79 16.36 4.51 -6.50
C GLY A 79 16.91 4.92 -5.15
N ILE A 80 18.24 4.79 -5.02
CA ILE A 80 18.97 5.23 -3.84
C ILE A 80 19.49 6.65 -4.08
N TYR A 81 19.18 7.54 -3.16
CA TYR A 81 19.58 8.95 -3.20
C TYR A 81 20.50 9.27 -2.05
N TYR A 82 21.41 10.20 -2.29
CA TYR A 82 22.38 10.65 -1.31
C TYR A 82 22.23 12.15 -1.10
N ALA A 83 22.10 12.56 0.16
CA ALA A 83 22.22 13.96 0.54
C ALA A 83 23.59 14.19 1.16
N THR A 84 24.33 15.15 0.63
CA THR A 84 25.65 15.56 1.16
C THR A 84 25.58 17.03 1.58
N VAL A 85 26.27 17.37 2.68
CA VAL A 85 26.37 18.73 3.17
C VAL A 85 27.79 19.21 2.99
N SER A 86 27.95 20.41 2.45
CA SER A 86 29.24 21.11 2.37
C SER A 86 29.10 22.52 2.91
N GLY A 87 30.17 23.05 3.47
CA GLY A 87 30.19 24.40 4.01
C GLY A 87 31.54 24.77 4.57
N THR A 88 31.68 26.04 4.95
CA THR A 88 32.86 26.57 5.64
C THR A 88 32.44 27.30 6.91
N ALA A 89 33.23 27.22 7.96
CA ALA A 89 32.97 27.95 9.19
C ALA A 89 33.13 29.45 8.97
N ALA A 90 32.11 30.23 9.30
CA ALA A 90 32.07 31.66 9.08
C ALA A 90 33.21 32.39 9.84
N ALA A 91 33.58 31.93 11.03
CA ALA A 91 34.60 32.55 11.87
C ALA A 91 36.02 32.16 11.52
N SER A 92 36.26 30.93 11.06
CA SER A 92 37.60 30.41 10.81
C SER A 92 37.95 30.20 9.34
N GLY A 93 36.95 30.25 8.46
CA GLY A 93 37.14 29.91 7.03
C GLY A 93 37.47 28.44 6.78
N GLY A 94 37.50 27.61 7.83
CA GLY A 94 37.80 26.20 7.73
C GLY A 94 36.66 25.44 7.04
N ALA A 95 37.01 24.56 6.11
CA ALA A 95 36.02 23.69 5.48
C ALA A 95 35.43 22.74 6.51
N TYR A 96 34.18 22.37 6.30
CA TYR A 96 33.49 21.34 7.05
C TYR A 96 34.27 20.01 6.93
N SER A 97 34.64 19.45 8.09
CA SER A 97 35.53 18.28 8.17
C SER A 97 34.85 16.95 8.40
N GLY A 98 33.54 16.91 8.40
CA GLY A 98 32.77 15.69 8.58
C GLY A 98 31.97 15.35 7.33
N THR A 99 32.25 14.23 6.71
CA THR A 99 31.36 13.70 5.66
C THR A 99 30.21 12.97 6.33
N GLN A 100 29.15 13.68 6.61
CA GLN A 100 27.87 13.06 6.93
C GLN A 100 27.07 12.99 5.62
N SER A 101 26.91 11.81 5.09
CA SER A 101 25.98 11.56 3.98
C SER A 101 24.77 10.84 4.53
N LEU A 102 23.61 11.33 4.21
CA LEU A 102 22.36 10.65 4.44
C LEU A 102 21.99 9.88 3.16
N THR A 103 21.77 8.58 3.31
CA THR A 103 21.29 7.73 2.22
C THR A 103 19.82 7.41 2.48
N PHE A 104 18.97 7.57 1.47
CA PHE A 104 17.57 7.16 1.54
C PHE A 104 17.15 6.52 0.22
N THR A 105 16.21 5.60 0.32
CA THR A 105 15.61 4.93 -0.84
C THR A 105 14.28 5.60 -1.14
N LEU A 106 14.11 6.01 -2.39
CA LEU A 106 12.84 6.46 -2.93
C LEU A 106 12.23 5.31 -3.72
N ASP A 107 10.99 4.97 -3.45
CA ASP A 107 10.20 4.06 -4.25
C ASP A 107 8.94 4.79 -4.75
N THR A 108 8.83 4.91 -6.07
CA THR A 108 7.72 5.52 -6.78
C THR A 108 7.05 4.54 -7.74
N SER A 109 7.43 3.28 -7.65
CA SER A 109 6.93 2.21 -8.51
C SER A 109 5.66 1.62 -7.93
N ALA A 110 4.59 1.61 -8.68
CA ALA A 110 3.39 0.88 -8.29
C ALA A 110 3.64 -0.63 -8.37
N PRO A 111 3.13 -1.42 -7.42
CA PRO A 111 3.19 -2.87 -7.51
C PRO A 111 2.44 -3.38 -8.74
N THR A 112 2.93 -4.47 -9.32
CA THR A 112 2.21 -5.22 -10.35
C THR A 112 1.58 -6.46 -9.74
N VAL A 113 0.56 -7.04 -10.41
CA VAL A 113 -0.08 -8.28 -9.96
C VAL A 113 -0.26 -9.24 -11.13
N THR A 114 -0.13 -10.53 -10.85
CA THR A 114 -0.59 -11.60 -11.73
C THR A 114 -1.77 -12.28 -11.06
N LEU A 115 -2.90 -12.39 -11.77
CA LEU A 115 -4.08 -13.11 -11.32
C LEU A 115 -4.15 -14.48 -11.98
N THR A 116 -4.42 -15.50 -11.19
CA THR A 116 -4.69 -16.87 -11.65
C THR A 116 -5.89 -17.42 -10.88
N ASP A 117 -6.49 -18.48 -11.37
CA ASP A 117 -7.57 -19.17 -10.70
C ASP A 117 -7.50 -20.69 -10.92
N THR A 118 -8.37 -21.43 -10.24
CA THR A 118 -8.43 -22.90 -10.32
C THR A 118 -9.42 -23.41 -11.36
N ASP A 119 -10.14 -22.54 -12.03
CA ASP A 119 -11.02 -22.90 -13.11
C ASP A 119 -10.23 -22.99 -14.43
N SER A 120 -10.49 -24.02 -15.25
CA SER A 120 -9.65 -24.29 -16.42
C SER A 120 -10.13 -23.60 -17.70
N ASP A 121 -11.38 -23.16 -17.74
CA ASP A 121 -12.03 -22.60 -18.92
C ASP A 121 -12.78 -21.30 -18.67
N ASN A 122 -12.76 -20.81 -17.45
CA ASN A 122 -13.46 -19.62 -16.99
C ASN A 122 -15.01 -19.68 -17.19
N VAL A 123 -15.56 -20.92 -17.24
CA VAL A 123 -17.01 -21.15 -17.32
C VAL A 123 -17.47 -21.84 -16.03
N VAL A 124 -18.06 -21.10 -15.15
CA VAL A 124 -18.48 -21.58 -13.83
C VAL A 124 -19.98 -21.83 -13.75
N ASN A 125 -20.36 -22.90 -13.06
CA ASN A 125 -21.73 -23.22 -12.72
C ASN A 125 -22.09 -22.81 -11.26
N VAL A 126 -23.35 -22.98 -10.90
CA VAL A 126 -23.86 -22.60 -9.55
C VAL A 126 -23.49 -23.56 -8.41
N SER A 127 -22.58 -24.48 -8.62
CA SER A 127 -22.16 -25.49 -7.62
C SER A 127 -20.65 -25.67 -7.55
N GLN A 128 -19.90 -24.68 -7.99
CA GLN A 128 -18.46 -24.74 -8.12
C GLN A 128 -17.76 -23.88 -7.07
N VAL A 129 -16.51 -24.23 -6.77
CA VAL A 129 -15.64 -23.42 -5.94
C VAL A 129 -14.43 -23.03 -6.76
N VAL A 130 -14.25 -21.74 -6.96
CA VAL A 130 -13.11 -21.17 -7.66
C VAL A 130 -12.20 -20.49 -6.63
N THR A 131 -10.92 -20.82 -6.64
CA THR A 131 -9.93 -20.10 -5.86
C THR A 131 -9.16 -19.15 -6.76
N ILE A 132 -9.30 -17.86 -6.51
CA ILE A 132 -8.59 -16.81 -7.24
C ILE A 132 -7.33 -16.47 -6.45
N THR A 133 -6.19 -16.45 -7.10
CA THR A 133 -4.88 -16.13 -6.52
C THR A 133 -4.32 -14.86 -7.15
N ALA A 134 -3.95 -13.90 -6.30
CA ALA A 134 -3.24 -12.69 -6.69
C ALA A 134 -1.78 -12.80 -6.22
N ILE A 135 -0.83 -12.64 -7.14
CA ILE A 135 0.61 -12.66 -6.88
C ILE A 135 1.14 -11.27 -7.19
N PHE A 136 1.51 -10.51 -6.15
CA PHE A 136 2.07 -9.18 -6.31
C PHE A 136 3.60 -9.23 -6.49
N SER A 137 4.14 -8.23 -7.19
CA SER A 137 5.59 -8.12 -7.44
C SER A 137 6.38 -7.84 -6.16
N GLU A 138 5.72 -7.36 -5.12
CA GLU A 138 6.34 -6.91 -3.87
C GLU A 138 5.42 -7.05 -2.67
N THR A 139 5.94 -6.75 -1.48
CA THR A 139 5.18 -6.82 -0.23
C THR A 139 4.18 -5.68 -0.14
N MET A 140 2.94 -6.00 0.18
CA MET A 140 1.86 -5.03 0.34
C MET A 140 1.82 -4.49 1.78
N ALA A 141 1.45 -3.22 1.94
CA ALA A 141 1.33 -2.54 3.24
C ALA A 141 0.24 -3.15 4.12
N ALA A 142 -0.85 -3.57 3.49
CA ALA A 142 -1.95 -4.29 4.12
C ALA A 142 -2.39 -5.43 3.22
N THR A 143 -3.16 -6.35 3.76
CA THR A 143 -3.75 -7.43 2.96
C THR A 143 -4.62 -6.86 1.84
N PRO A 144 -4.34 -7.18 0.57
CA PRO A 144 -5.11 -6.71 -0.57
C PRO A 144 -6.57 -7.13 -0.51
N THR A 145 -7.40 -6.40 -1.25
CA THR A 145 -8.82 -6.71 -1.39
C THR A 145 -9.16 -7.17 -2.79
N ILE A 146 -10.24 -7.92 -2.91
CA ILE A 146 -10.82 -8.37 -4.17
C ILE A 146 -12.26 -7.87 -4.31
N SER A 147 -12.64 -7.54 -5.52
CA SER A 147 -14.03 -7.29 -5.92
C SER A 147 -14.39 -8.21 -7.07
N ILE A 148 -15.59 -8.81 -7.02
CA ILE A 148 -16.18 -9.56 -8.14
C ILE A 148 -17.48 -8.87 -8.47
N THR A 149 -17.65 -8.43 -9.72
CA THR A 149 -18.79 -7.63 -10.16
C THR A 149 -20.11 -8.28 -9.75
N GLY A 150 -20.95 -7.56 -9.00
CA GLY A 150 -22.27 -8.03 -8.55
C GLY A 150 -22.25 -9.07 -7.42
N ILE A 151 -21.07 -9.50 -6.93
CA ILE A 151 -20.94 -10.53 -5.88
C ILE A 151 -20.35 -9.93 -4.61
N VAL A 152 -19.14 -9.40 -4.67
CA VAL A 152 -18.43 -8.83 -3.52
C VAL A 152 -17.68 -7.57 -3.92
N THR A 153 -17.52 -6.67 -2.95
CA THR A 153 -16.78 -5.42 -3.15
C THR A 153 -15.77 -5.26 -2.01
N ASN A 154 -14.49 -5.10 -2.36
CA ASN A 154 -13.39 -4.83 -1.43
C ASN A 154 -13.30 -5.82 -0.26
N VAL A 155 -13.48 -7.10 -0.52
CA VAL A 155 -13.33 -8.14 0.50
C VAL A 155 -11.85 -8.46 0.67
N ILE A 156 -11.40 -8.56 1.92
CA ILE A 156 -10.01 -8.90 2.27
C ILE A 156 -9.68 -10.30 1.78
N MET A 157 -8.58 -10.45 1.07
CA MET A 157 -8.05 -11.75 0.62
C MET A 157 -7.31 -12.46 1.77
N THR A 158 -7.06 -13.75 1.61
CA THR A 158 -6.31 -14.55 2.58
C THR A 158 -4.83 -14.61 2.16
N PRO A 159 -3.88 -14.17 3.00
CA PRO A 159 -2.46 -14.22 2.66
C PRO A 159 -1.93 -15.66 2.65
N ILE A 160 -1.00 -15.95 1.75
CA ILE A 160 -0.18 -17.17 1.78
C ILE A 160 1.11 -16.83 2.50
N ALA A 161 1.32 -17.43 3.67
CA ALA A 161 2.44 -17.11 4.56
C ALA A 161 3.81 -17.23 3.85
N GLY A 162 4.67 -16.22 4.06
CA GLY A 162 6.03 -16.17 3.48
C GLY A 162 6.09 -15.85 1.99
N THR A 163 5.00 -15.38 1.39
CA THR A 163 4.93 -14.99 -0.03
C THR A 163 4.27 -13.62 -0.19
N THR A 164 4.28 -13.10 -1.42
CA THR A 164 3.50 -11.93 -1.85
C THR A 164 2.18 -12.32 -2.50
N SER A 165 1.69 -13.52 -2.19
CA SER A 165 0.51 -14.13 -2.80
C SER A 165 -0.66 -14.12 -1.83
N TYR A 166 -1.84 -13.90 -2.37
CA TYR A 166 -3.10 -13.83 -1.63
C TYR A 166 -4.18 -14.60 -2.37
N THR A 167 -5.08 -15.25 -1.64
CA THR A 167 -6.16 -16.05 -2.23
C THR A 167 -7.53 -15.55 -1.81
N TYR A 168 -8.51 -15.76 -2.68
CA TYR A 168 -9.92 -15.61 -2.38
C TYR A 168 -10.68 -16.83 -2.88
N ARG A 169 -11.50 -17.42 -2.03
CA ARG A 169 -12.34 -18.56 -2.36
C ARG A 169 -13.74 -18.07 -2.71
N TRP A 170 -14.09 -18.17 -3.97
CA TRP A 170 -15.44 -17.89 -4.46
C TRP A 170 -16.24 -19.18 -4.54
N ASP A 171 -17.28 -19.28 -3.72
CA ASP A 171 -18.23 -20.38 -3.72
C ASP A 171 -19.49 -19.96 -4.48
N THR A 172 -19.67 -20.46 -5.67
CA THR A 172 -20.78 -20.07 -6.56
C THR A 172 -22.12 -20.62 -6.11
N SER A 173 -22.15 -21.56 -5.14
CA SER A 173 -23.40 -22.05 -4.52
C SER A 173 -23.96 -21.08 -3.48
N SER A 174 -23.16 -20.13 -3.00
CA SER A 174 -23.53 -19.17 -1.96
C SER A 174 -24.13 -17.90 -2.55
N GLY A 175 -25.28 -17.98 -3.20
CA GLY A 175 -25.97 -16.81 -3.73
C GLY A 175 -26.85 -17.12 -4.93
N THR A 176 -27.58 -16.10 -5.40
CA THR A 176 -28.40 -16.24 -6.61
C THR A 176 -27.59 -15.69 -7.78
N LEU A 177 -26.82 -16.55 -8.43
CA LEU A 177 -26.14 -16.21 -9.68
C LEU A 177 -27.10 -16.26 -10.84
N THR A 178 -26.90 -15.39 -11.82
CA THR A 178 -27.58 -15.40 -13.11
C THR A 178 -26.59 -15.63 -14.22
N THR A 179 -27.00 -16.18 -15.33
CA THR A 179 -26.15 -16.31 -16.53
C THR A 179 -25.60 -14.94 -16.91
N GLY A 180 -24.27 -14.83 -17.03
CA GLY A 180 -23.59 -13.58 -17.33
C GLY A 180 -22.10 -13.60 -17.02
N ASN A 181 -21.45 -12.45 -17.20
CA ASN A 181 -20.01 -12.28 -16.94
C ASN A 181 -19.79 -11.64 -15.57
N TYR A 182 -18.84 -12.19 -14.83
CA TYR A 182 -18.42 -11.74 -13.51
C TYR A 182 -16.92 -11.49 -13.53
N THR A 183 -16.52 -10.23 -13.34
CA THR A 183 -15.11 -9.84 -13.43
C THR A 183 -14.54 -9.65 -12.04
N ALA A 184 -13.48 -10.37 -11.75
CA ALA A 184 -12.67 -10.24 -10.54
C ALA A 184 -11.55 -9.24 -10.76
N THR A 185 -11.41 -8.29 -9.83
CA THR A 185 -10.35 -7.29 -9.77
C THR A 185 -9.79 -7.21 -8.36
N VAL A 186 -8.55 -6.77 -8.21
CA VAL A 186 -7.89 -6.61 -6.90
C VAL A 186 -7.42 -5.19 -6.70
N SER A 187 -7.20 -4.80 -5.43
CA SER A 187 -6.62 -3.52 -5.06
C SER A 187 -5.73 -3.65 -3.82
N GLY A 188 -4.77 -2.74 -3.68
CA GLY A 188 -3.84 -2.69 -2.57
C GLY A 188 -2.78 -1.61 -2.80
N THR A 189 -1.92 -1.40 -1.79
CA THR A 189 -0.78 -0.50 -1.84
C THR A 189 0.46 -1.22 -1.34
N ASP A 190 1.64 -0.85 -1.85
CA ASP A 190 2.91 -1.32 -1.33
C ASP A 190 3.23 -0.72 0.05
N LEU A 191 4.38 -1.10 0.64
CA LEU A 191 4.81 -0.64 1.97
C LEU A 191 5.06 0.87 2.05
N ILE A 192 5.30 1.54 0.93
CA ILE A 192 5.60 2.97 0.87
C ILE A 192 4.36 3.80 0.56
N GLY A 193 3.29 3.16 0.07
CA GLY A 193 2.02 3.81 -0.23
C GLY A 193 1.70 3.93 -1.71
N ASN A 194 2.52 3.38 -2.63
CA ASN A 194 2.19 3.38 -4.04
C ASN A 194 1.03 2.41 -4.30
N PRO A 195 -0.08 2.88 -4.88
CA PRO A 195 -1.23 2.01 -5.11
C PRO A 195 -1.00 1.14 -6.35
N TYR A 196 -1.44 -0.12 -6.28
CA TYR A 196 -1.66 -0.92 -7.49
C TYR A 196 -2.71 -0.24 -8.36
N VAL A 197 -2.45 -0.11 -9.65
CA VAL A 197 -3.43 0.45 -10.59
C VAL A 197 -4.52 -0.59 -10.84
N ALA A 198 -5.63 -0.44 -10.12
CA ALA A 198 -6.75 -1.38 -10.18
C ALA A 198 -7.30 -1.54 -11.60
N GLY A 199 -7.59 -2.78 -11.98
CA GLY A 199 -8.15 -3.11 -13.30
C GLY A 199 -7.13 -3.31 -14.41
N THR A 200 -5.82 -3.14 -14.18
CA THR A 200 -4.79 -3.52 -15.17
C THR A 200 -4.69 -5.03 -15.36
N GLN A 201 -5.05 -5.81 -14.32
CA GLN A 201 -5.24 -7.26 -14.38
C GLN A 201 -6.63 -7.61 -13.86
N SER A 202 -7.34 -8.48 -14.57
CA SER A 202 -8.65 -8.98 -14.19
C SER A 202 -8.87 -10.38 -14.75
N ILE A 203 -9.72 -11.16 -14.08
CA ILE A 203 -10.22 -12.43 -14.60
C ILE A 203 -11.72 -12.29 -14.77
N THR A 204 -12.23 -12.69 -15.92
CA THR A 204 -13.65 -12.70 -16.20
C THR A 204 -14.14 -14.13 -16.30
N PHE A 205 -15.07 -14.50 -15.46
CA PHE A 205 -15.78 -15.77 -15.45
C PHE A 205 -17.12 -15.61 -16.16
N ARG A 206 -17.46 -16.56 -17.02
CA ARG A 206 -18.79 -16.70 -17.56
C ARG A 206 -19.58 -17.66 -16.68
N VAL A 207 -20.59 -17.16 -15.98
CA VAL A 207 -21.52 -18.00 -15.26
C VAL A 207 -22.61 -18.49 -16.21
N ASP A 208 -22.89 -19.79 -16.21
CA ASP A 208 -24.02 -20.36 -16.90
C ASP A 208 -24.92 -21.10 -15.90
N THR A 209 -26.15 -20.66 -15.82
CA THR A 209 -27.18 -21.19 -14.91
C THR A 209 -28.30 -21.91 -15.68
N THR A 210 -28.19 -22.01 -16.99
CA THR A 210 -29.17 -22.68 -17.83
C THR A 210 -28.93 -24.18 -17.84
N SER A 211 -29.99 -24.96 -17.77
CA SER A 211 -29.87 -26.41 -17.92
C SER A 211 -30.00 -26.75 -19.39
N PRO A 212 -29.22 -27.73 -19.88
CA PRO A 212 -29.36 -28.15 -21.27
C PRO A 212 -30.73 -28.66 -21.58
N THR A 213 -31.23 -28.29 -22.74
CA THR A 213 -32.50 -28.81 -23.24
C THR A 213 -32.24 -29.94 -24.25
N LEU A 214 -33.01 -31.03 -24.11
CA LEU A 214 -32.88 -32.20 -24.94
C LEU A 214 -34.03 -32.27 -25.96
N THR A 215 -33.66 -32.36 -27.22
CA THR A 215 -34.59 -32.75 -28.30
C THR A 215 -34.31 -34.18 -28.76
N ILE A 216 -35.34 -35.04 -28.68
CA ILE A 216 -35.25 -36.41 -29.11
C ILE A 216 -35.93 -36.55 -30.45
N THR A 217 -35.23 -37.00 -31.44
CA THR A 217 -35.82 -37.32 -32.75
C THR A 217 -35.89 -38.84 -32.92
N THR A 218 -37.07 -39.36 -33.03
CA THR A 218 -37.32 -40.76 -33.31
C THR A 218 -37.65 -40.97 -34.80
N PRO A 219 -37.25 -42.09 -35.38
CA PRO A 219 -37.63 -42.39 -36.77
C PRO A 219 -39.13 -42.55 -36.92
N SER A 220 -39.69 -41.96 -37.98
CA SER A 220 -41.13 -42.06 -38.29
C SER A 220 -41.49 -43.42 -38.87
N GLY A 221 -42.69 -43.88 -38.55
CA GLY A 221 -43.32 -45.10 -39.17
C GLY A 221 -42.91 -46.41 -38.48
N PRO A 222 -43.64 -47.49 -38.81
CA PRO A 222 -43.40 -48.80 -38.25
C PRO A 222 -42.04 -49.36 -38.74
N LYS A 223 -41.33 -50.13 -37.86
CA LYS A 223 -40.04 -50.75 -38.15
C LYS A 223 -40.17 -52.24 -38.31
N VAL A 224 -39.44 -52.83 -39.27
CA VAL A 224 -39.32 -54.28 -39.40
C VAL A 224 -38.30 -54.85 -38.41
N SER A 225 -38.44 -56.10 -38.02
CA SER A 225 -37.72 -56.74 -36.92
C SER A 225 -36.21 -56.76 -37.08
N ASN A 226 -35.66 -56.58 -38.27
CA ASN A 226 -34.21 -56.61 -38.57
C ASN A 226 -33.67 -55.25 -39.04
N SER A 227 -34.39 -54.17 -38.82
CA SER A 227 -33.88 -52.82 -39.11
C SER A 227 -33.31 -52.15 -37.87
N SER A 228 -32.22 -51.42 -38.06
CA SER A 228 -31.64 -50.58 -37.00
C SER A 228 -32.59 -49.42 -36.64
N LEU A 229 -32.83 -49.21 -35.37
CA LEU A 229 -33.53 -48.07 -34.84
C LEU A 229 -32.50 -47.01 -34.45
N VAL A 230 -32.51 -45.87 -35.09
CA VAL A 230 -31.66 -44.73 -34.75
C VAL A 230 -32.49 -43.70 -34.01
N VAL A 231 -32.12 -43.41 -32.78
CA VAL A 231 -32.65 -42.31 -31.99
C VAL A 231 -31.57 -41.24 -31.91
N THR A 232 -31.90 -40.04 -32.34
CA THR A 232 -31.00 -38.90 -32.23
C THR A 232 -31.35 -38.06 -31.02
N LEU A 233 -30.33 -37.81 -30.18
CA LEU A 233 -30.42 -36.92 -29.03
C LEU A 233 -29.68 -35.65 -29.41
N THR A 234 -30.33 -34.52 -29.38
CA THR A 234 -29.73 -33.23 -29.67
C THR A 234 -29.89 -32.34 -28.45
N TYR A 235 -28.76 -31.93 -27.91
CA TYR A 235 -28.74 -30.92 -26.83
C TYR A 235 -28.40 -29.57 -27.43
N ASP A 236 -28.91 -28.52 -26.84
CA ASP A 236 -28.62 -27.13 -27.22
C ASP A 236 -27.26 -26.63 -26.69
N GLU A 237 -26.65 -27.38 -25.78
CA GLU A 237 -25.33 -27.11 -25.24
C GLU A 237 -24.52 -28.41 -24.99
N ALA A 238 -23.24 -28.27 -24.66
CA ALA A 238 -22.38 -29.41 -24.35
C ALA A 238 -22.79 -30.09 -23.05
N VAL A 239 -22.96 -31.41 -23.07
CA VAL A 239 -23.34 -32.20 -21.89
C VAL A 239 -22.25 -33.24 -21.58
N THR A 240 -22.01 -33.50 -20.29
CA THR A 240 -21.07 -34.52 -19.81
C THR A 240 -21.81 -35.61 -19.04
N GLY A 241 -21.21 -36.79 -18.90
CA GLY A 241 -21.77 -37.89 -18.09
C GLY A 241 -22.99 -38.57 -18.70
N LEU A 242 -23.16 -38.50 -20.01
CA LEU A 242 -24.21 -39.24 -20.70
C LEU A 242 -24.00 -40.74 -20.49
N THR A 243 -24.99 -41.40 -19.85
CA THR A 243 -25.04 -42.86 -19.73
C THR A 243 -26.15 -43.39 -20.63
N THR A 244 -25.75 -44.28 -21.56
CA THR A 244 -26.76 -45.05 -22.31
C THR A 244 -27.25 -46.21 -21.45
N ASN A 245 -28.46 -46.13 -20.94
CA ASN A 245 -29.08 -47.27 -20.31
C ASN A 245 -29.84 -48.05 -21.42
N THR A 246 -29.38 -49.24 -21.74
CA THR A 246 -30.15 -50.13 -22.66
C THR A 246 -31.38 -50.58 -21.93
N ALA A 247 -32.52 -49.98 -22.28
CA ALA A 247 -33.80 -50.52 -21.83
C ALA A 247 -33.93 -51.96 -22.36
N GLN A 248 -34.15 -52.87 -21.43
CA GLN A 248 -34.56 -54.22 -21.82
C GLN A 248 -35.98 -54.14 -22.34
N PHE A 249 -36.20 -54.51 -23.57
CA PHE A 249 -37.50 -54.77 -24.13
C PHE A 249 -37.93 -56.20 -23.88
#